data_965a3dc0d9fb582c7b8145eddf8d96bc
#
_entry.id   965a3dc0d9fb582c7b8145eddf8d96bc
#
_cell.length_a   1.000
_cell.length_b   1.000
_cell.length_c   1.000
_cell.angle_alpha   90.00
_cell.angle_beta   90.00
_cell.angle_gamma   90.00
#
_symmetry.space_group_name_H-M   'P 1'
#
loop_
_entity.id
_entity.type
_entity.pdbx_description
1 polymer ?
#
loop_
_entity_poly.entity_id
_entity_poly.type
_entity_poly.pdbx_seq_one_letter_code
_entity_poly.pdbx_strand_id
1 'polypeptide(L)'
;MGPRILSTAAAAGLAATLASAASAEITVSSKIDTEGGLLGNVIALALEDAGLPVERRLQLGGTQVVREAILSDQIDIYPEYTGNAAFFFNEAESDVWKDAAKAHARAKELDGGENNVTWLDSAPANNTWAIAVTGPLAEENNLTTMSDFGAWVAEGGEVKLAASTEFVSSPAVLPAMQETYGFELTQDQTVILSGGDTAATIQAAARGTSGVNAAMVYGTDGGVGATGLVVMEDDKGVQPVYEPAPIVRAEVLEEYPQIAEVLNPIFAGLDMATLQKLNGRIQVGGEPAEAVARAYLTETGVLD
;
A
#
# COMPACT_ATOMS: atom_id res chain seq x y z
N MET A 1 -26.02 -64.72 -64.34
CA MET A 1 -24.83 -64.12 -63.82
C MET A 1 -25.13 -62.65 -63.43
N GLY A 2 -25.42 -62.36 -62.22
CA GLY A 2 -25.72 -60.99 -61.74
C GLY A 2 -24.62 -60.50 -60.85
N PRO A 3 -24.20 -59.21 -60.87
CA PRO A 3 -23.14 -58.72 -60.10
C PRO A 3 -23.59 -58.41 -58.64
N ARG A 4 -22.77 -58.79 -57.67
CA ARG A 4 -22.90 -58.48 -56.26
C ARG A 4 -22.44 -57.04 -56.02
N ILE A 5 -23.33 -56.19 -55.48
CA ILE A 5 -22.98 -54.85 -54.95
C ILE A 5 -22.49 -55.03 -53.52
N LEU A 6 -21.21 -54.66 -53.23
CA LEU A 6 -20.65 -54.51 -51.90
C LEU A 6 -21.00 -53.12 -51.41
N SER A 7 -21.77 -53.05 -50.35
CA SER A 7 -22.00 -51.78 -49.60
C SER A 7 -20.90 -51.59 -48.56
N THR A 8 -20.05 -50.61 -48.73
CA THR A 8 -19.09 -50.12 -47.73
C THR A 8 -19.78 -49.11 -46.82
N ALA A 9 -19.99 -49.51 -45.54
CA ALA A 9 -20.44 -48.62 -44.50
C ALA A 9 -19.21 -47.76 -44.01
N ALA A 10 -19.27 -46.49 -44.27
CA ALA A 10 -18.30 -45.52 -43.68
C ALA A 10 -18.75 -45.15 -42.27
N ALA A 11 -17.98 -45.58 -41.27
CA ALA A 11 -18.14 -45.13 -39.88
C ALA A 11 -17.52 -43.72 -39.78
N ALA A 12 -18.33 -42.69 -39.65
CA ALA A 12 -17.90 -41.34 -39.31
C ALA A 12 -17.65 -41.27 -37.78
N GLY A 13 -16.39 -41.31 -37.38
CA GLY A 13 -15.96 -41.06 -36.00
C GLY A 13 -16.12 -39.58 -35.65
N LEU A 14 -17.04 -39.26 -34.75
CA LEU A 14 -17.20 -37.93 -34.18
C LEU A 14 -16.08 -37.69 -33.15
N ALA A 15 -15.00 -37.03 -33.56
CA ALA A 15 -13.99 -36.56 -32.63
C ALA A 15 -14.56 -35.33 -31.90
N ALA A 16 -15.04 -35.52 -30.66
CA ALA A 16 -15.35 -34.42 -29.74
C ALA A 16 -14.04 -33.78 -29.33
N THR A 17 -13.68 -32.65 -29.91
CA THR A 17 -12.65 -31.76 -29.40
C THR A 17 -13.19 -31.14 -28.13
N LEU A 18 -12.71 -31.61 -26.98
CA LEU A 18 -12.82 -30.90 -25.71
C LEU A 18 -11.98 -29.61 -25.86
N ALA A 19 -12.62 -28.52 -26.24
CA ALA A 19 -12.06 -27.19 -26.08
C ALA A 19 -11.94 -26.99 -24.55
N SER A 20 -10.73 -27.13 -24.00
CA SER A 20 -10.42 -26.64 -22.67
C SER A 20 -10.71 -25.13 -22.73
N ALA A 21 -11.74 -24.66 -22.06
CA ALA A 21 -11.92 -23.23 -21.86
C ALA A 21 -10.63 -22.76 -21.16
N ALA A 22 -9.80 -22.00 -21.84
CA ALA A 22 -8.72 -21.30 -21.19
C ALA A 22 -9.38 -20.40 -20.15
N SER A 23 -9.10 -20.67 -18.88
CA SER A 23 -9.50 -19.79 -17.79
C SER A 23 -8.91 -18.41 -18.08
N ALA A 24 -9.70 -17.35 -17.91
CA ALA A 24 -9.19 -16.00 -18.13
C ALA A 24 -8.04 -15.74 -17.13
N GLU A 25 -6.95 -15.13 -17.59
CA GLU A 25 -5.85 -14.78 -16.72
C GLU A 25 -6.27 -13.63 -15.79
N ILE A 26 -5.91 -13.73 -14.50
CA ILE A 26 -6.11 -12.68 -13.51
C ILE A 26 -5.06 -11.61 -13.73
N THR A 27 -5.45 -10.44 -14.18
CA THR A 27 -4.53 -9.32 -14.41
C THR A 27 -4.22 -8.61 -13.10
N VAL A 28 -3.03 -8.88 -12.54
CA VAL A 28 -2.51 -8.24 -11.34
C VAL A 28 -1.78 -6.95 -11.71
N SER A 29 -2.14 -5.83 -11.08
CA SER A 29 -1.50 -4.54 -11.28
C SER A 29 -1.01 -3.92 -9.97
N SER A 30 -0.40 -2.73 -10.07
CA SER A 30 0.01 -1.93 -8.92
C SER A 30 0.26 -0.47 -9.29
N LYS A 31 0.34 0.38 -8.27
CA LYS A 31 0.83 1.75 -8.41
C LYS A 31 2.32 1.77 -8.75
N ILE A 32 2.77 2.92 -9.28
CA ILE A 32 4.15 3.08 -9.79
C ILE A 32 5.19 3.23 -8.67
N ASP A 33 4.77 3.58 -7.46
CA ASP A 33 5.65 3.76 -6.31
C ASP A 33 6.31 2.44 -5.83
N THR A 34 7.27 2.56 -4.92
CA THR A 34 8.04 1.42 -4.41
C THR A 34 7.15 0.38 -3.72
N GLU A 35 6.28 0.82 -2.82
CA GLU A 35 5.40 -0.08 -2.06
C GLU A 35 4.34 -0.71 -2.94
N GLY A 36 3.79 0.06 -3.90
CA GLY A 36 2.90 -0.46 -4.94
C GLY A 36 3.57 -1.58 -5.74
N GLY A 37 4.82 -1.38 -6.17
CA GLY A 37 5.61 -2.40 -6.85
C GLY A 37 5.87 -3.64 -5.99
N LEU A 38 6.18 -3.47 -4.71
CA LEU A 38 6.36 -4.56 -3.74
C LEU A 38 5.08 -5.36 -3.56
N LEU A 39 3.98 -4.70 -3.18
CA LEU A 39 2.69 -5.34 -2.89
C LEU A 39 2.09 -6.01 -4.12
N GLY A 40 2.23 -5.40 -5.30
CA GLY A 40 1.82 -6.01 -6.57
C GLY A 40 2.56 -7.32 -6.86
N ASN A 41 3.86 -7.38 -6.58
CA ASN A 41 4.63 -8.62 -6.69
C ASN A 41 4.24 -9.65 -5.62
N VAL A 42 3.95 -9.23 -4.39
CA VAL A 42 3.43 -10.11 -3.33
C VAL A 42 2.13 -10.78 -3.80
N ILE A 43 1.18 -10.01 -4.32
CA ILE A 43 -0.09 -10.53 -4.85
C ILE A 43 0.16 -11.52 -5.99
N ALA A 44 0.93 -11.10 -7.01
CA ALA A 44 1.16 -11.92 -8.20
C ALA A 44 1.83 -13.26 -7.87
N LEU A 45 2.93 -13.21 -7.11
CA LEU A 45 3.68 -14.41 -6.72
C LEU A 45 2.85 -15.38 -5.88
N ALA A 46 2.05 -14.89 -4.94
CA ALA A 46 1.21 -15.72 -4.09
C ALA A 46 0.08 -16.41 -4.88
N LEU A 47 -0.55 -15.69 -5.82
CA LEU A 47 -1.59 -16.27 -6.67
C LEU A 47 -1.01 -17.27 -7.67
N GLU A 48 0.17 -17.02 -8.24
CA GLU A 48 0.88 -17.97 -9.12
C GLU A 48 1.24 -19.26 -8.38
N ASP A 49 1.74 -19.17 -7.15
CA ASP A 49 2.07 -20.33 -6.33
C ASP A 49 0.83 -21.16 -5.97
N ALA A 50 -0.31 -20.50 -5.76
CA ALA A 50 -1.61 -21.14 -5.58
C ALA A 50 -2.16 -21.79 -6.86
N GLY A 51 -1.42 -21.72 -7.98
CA GLY A 51 -1.80 -22.34 -9.26
C GLY A 51 -2.84 -21.55 -10.06
N LEU A 52 -3.04 -20.28 -9.73
CA LEU A 52 -3.95 -19.40 -10.46
C LEU A 52 -3.29 -18.82 -11.72
N PRO A 53 -4.02 -18.63 -12.82
CA PRO A 53 -3.50 -18.03 -14.05
C PRO A 53 -3.35 -16.52 -13.85
N VAL A 54 -2.11 -16.00 -13.79
CA VAL A 54 -1.81 -14.58 -13.53
C VAL A 54 -1.13 -13.93 -14.72
N GLU A 55 -1.66 -12.77 -15.15
CA GLU A 55 -0.97 -11.80 -16.00
C GLU A 55 -0.48 -10.63 -15.13
N ARG A 56 0.81 -10.29 -15.19
CA ARG A 56 1.38 -9.17 -14.41
C ARG A 56 1.44 -7.90 -15.24
N ARG A 57 0.74 -6.85 -14.81
CA ARG A 57 0.80 -5.48 -15.35
C ARG A 57 1.16 -4.48 -14.25
N LEU A 58 2.28 -4.73 -13.59
CA LEU A 58 2.69 -3.97 -12.40
C LEU A 58 3.17 -2.57 -12.75
N GLN A 59 3.11 -1.67 -11.75
CA GLN A 59 3.56 -0.28 -11.84
C GLN A 59 2.94 0.50 -12.99
N LEU A 60 1.62 0.32 -13.20
CA LEU A 60 0.87 0.88 -14.30
C LEU A 60 0.82 2.41 -14.30
N GLY A 61 0.79 3.03 -13.12
CA GLY A 61 0.73 4.49 -12.96
C GLY A 61 0.40 4.92 -11.54
N GLY A 62 0.09 6.20 -11.37
CA GLY A 62 -0.39 6.75 -10.10
C GLY A 62 -1.83 6.30 -9.79
N THR A 63 -2.32 6.67 -8.59
CA THR A 63 -3.61 6.25 -8.03
C THR A 63 -4.77 6.35 -9.04
N GLN A 64 -4.94 7.47 -9.73
CA GLN A 64 -6.04 7.66 -10.68
C GLN A 64 -5.96 6.71 -11.87
N VAL A 65 -4.76 6.47 -12.40
CA VAL A 65 -4.56 5.58 -13.57
C VAL A 65 -4.92 4.15 -13.23
N VAL A 66 -4.47 3.65 -12.07
CA VAL A 66 -4.75 2.26 -11.65
C VAL A 66 -6.22 2.10 -11.26
N ARG A 67 -6.80 3.14 -10.62
CA ARG A 67 -8.22 3.18 -10.28
C ARG A 67 -9.11 3.11 -11.52
N GLU A 68 -8.83 3.90 -12.54
CA GLU A 68 -9.57 3.86 -13.81
C GLU A 68 -9.41 2.51 -14.52
N ALA A 69 -8.24 1.89 -14.44
CA ALA A 69 -7.97 0.59 -15.05
C ALA A 69 -8.84 -0.54 -14.45
N ILE A 70 -9.01 -0.60 -13.11
CA ILE A 70 -9.89 -1.60 -12.49
C ILE A 70 -11.36 -1.32 -12.80
N LEU A 71 -11.79 -0.06 -12.80
CA LEU A 71 -13.16 0.33 -13.08
C LEU A 71 -13.57 0.13 -14.57
N SER A 72 -12.59 0.02 -15.45
CA SER A 72 -12.79 -0.24 -16.89
C SER A 72 -12.38 -1.64 -17.31
N ASP A 73 -12.29 -2.58 -16.37
CA ASP A 73 -12.01 -4.00 -16.62
C ASP A 73 -10.67 -4.28 -17.34
N GLN A 74 -9.69 -3.35 -17.22
CA GLN A 74 -8.36 -3.52 -17.81
C GLN A 74 -7.40 -4.28 -16.89
N ILE A 75 -7.71 -4.30 -15.59
CA ILE A 75 -7.01 -5.07 -14.56
C ILE A 75 -8.04 -5.66 -13.60
N ASP A 76 -7.68 -6.72 -12.90
CA ASP A 76 -8.60 -7.47 -12.04
C ASP A 76 -8.34 -7.27 -10.55
N ILE A 77 -7.08 -6.99 -10.17
CA ILE A 77 -6.66 -6.84 -8.78
C ILE A 77 -5.45 -5.91 -8.67
N TYR A 78 -5.43 -5.07 -7.64
CA TYR A 78 -4.24 -4.31 -7.23
C TYR A 78 -4.31 -3.92 -5.75
N PRO A 79 -3.17 -3.56 -5.10
CA PRO A 79 -3.16 -3.03 -3.74
C PRO A 79 -3.59 -1.56 -3.73
N GLU A 80 -4.69 -1.24 -3.02
CA GLU A 80 -5.18 0.11 -2.80
C GLU A 80 -5.16 0.46 -1.31
N TYR A 81 -5.21 1.73 -0.97
CA TYR A 81 -5.13 2.22 0.41
C TYR A 81 -6.47 2.77 0.87
N THR A 82 -6.89 2.41 2.09
CA THR A 82 -8.20 2.77 2.66
C THR A 82 -8.49 4.27 2.60
N GLY A 83 -7.51 5.12 2.89
CA GLY A 83 -7.66 6.57 2.84
C GLY A 83 -7.95 7.15 1.46
N ASN A 84 -7.55 6.47 0.37
CA ASN A 84 -7.87 6.92 -0.98
C ASN A 84 -9.36 6.84 -1.29
N ALA A 85 -10.09 5.91 -0.66
CA ALA A 85 -11.54 5.80 -0.82
C ALA A 85 -12.26 7.09 -0.37
N ALA A 86 -11.74 7.82 0.63
CA ALA A 86 -12.25 9.12 1.03
C ALA A 86 -12.38 10.11 -0.14
N PHE A 87 -11.40 10.07 -1.04
CA PHE A 87 -11.37 10.95 -2.23
C PHE A 87 -12.15 10.37 -3.40
N PHE A 88 -12.14 9.05 -3.59
CA PHE A 88 -12.91 8.40 -4.66
C PHE A 88 -14.42 8.64 -4.50
N PHE A 89 -14.89 8.68 -3.26
CA PHE A 89 -16.32 8.84 -2.95
C PHE A 89 -16.69 10.23 -2.41
N ASN A 90 -15.78 11.22 -2.48
CA ASN A 90 -15.99 12.59 -2.04
C ASN A 90 -16.40 12.71 -0.55
N GLU A 91 -15.86 11.84 0.30
CA GLU A 91 -16.10 11.81 1.76
C GLU A 91 -14.88 12.21 2.59
N ALA A 92 -13.92 12.99 2.04
CA ALA A 92 -12.64 13.32 2.67
C ALA A 92 -12.80 14.02 4.05
N GLU A 93 -13.91 14.73 4.27
CA GLU A 93 -14.18 15.43 5.53
C GLU A 93 -14.74 14.52 6.65
N SER A 94 -14.98 13.24 6.37
CA SER A 94 -15.57 12.31 7.34
C SER A 94 -14.51 11.73 8.29
N ASP A 95 -14.79 11.77 9.59
CA ASP A 95 -13.93 11.16 10.61
C ASP A 95 -13.85 9.63 10.51
N VAL A 96 -14.69 8.99 9.70
CA VAL A 96 -14.63 7.54 9.47
C VAL A 96 -13.25 7.10 8.96
N TRP A 97 -12.58 7.95 8.20
CA TRP A 97 -11.27 7.67 7.60
C TRP A 97 -10.08 7.75 8.57
N LYS A 98 -10.32 8.23 9.80
CA LYS A 98 -9.32 8.33 10.87
C LYS A 98 -9.22 7.08 11.75
N ASP A 99 -10.09 6.11 11.53
CA ASP A 99 -10.14 4.84 12.26
C ASP A 99 -9.96 3.69 11.26
N ALA A 100 -8.94 2.87 11.43
CA ALA A 100 -8.56 1.82 10.47
C ALA A 100 -9.72 0.87 10.14
N ALA A 101 -10.41 0.34 11.17
CA ALA A 101 -11.48 -0.61 10.97
C ALA A 101 -12.70 0.02 10.29
N LYS A 102 -13.04 1.26 10.66
CA LYS A 102 -14.16 2.00 10.04
C LYS A 102 -13.83 2.41 8.61
N ALA A 103 -12.61 2.88 8.34
CA ALA A 103 -12.14 3.26 7.01
C ALA A 103 -12.20 2.06 6.05
N HIS A 104 -11.67 0.91 6.47
CA HIS A 104 -11.73 -0.31 5.68
C HIS A 104 -13.18 -0.77 5.42
N ALA A 105 -14.03 -0.81 6.47
CA ALA A 105 -15.43 -1.19 6.31
C ALA A 105 -16.19 -0.24 5.38
N ARG A 106 -15.94 1.07 5.47
CA ARG A 106 -16.57 2.09 4.62
C ARG A 106 -16.09 1.98 3.16
N ALA A 107 -14.80 1.82 2.93
CA ALA A 107 -14.25 1.60 1.58
C ALA A 107 -14.88 0.37 0.91
N LYS A 108 -14.96 -0.75 1.64
CA LYS A 108 -15.58 -1.99 1.18
C LYS A 108 -17.07 -1.82 0.86
N GLU A 109 -17.82 -1.10 1.71
CA GLU A 109 -19.24 -0.82 1.48
C GLU A 109 -19.46 -0.01 0.21
N LEU A 110 -18.74 1.11 0.06
CA LEU A 110 -18.88 2.03 -1.07
C LEU A 110 -18.50 1.38 -2.39
N ASP A 111 -17.31 0.78 -2.45
CA ASP A 111 -16.81 0.15 -3.67
C ASP A 111 -17.64 -1.08 -4.08
N GLY A 112 -18.04 -1.88 -3.11
CA GLY A 112 -18.93 -3.02 -3.37
C GLY A 112 -20.30 -2.60 -3.89
N GLY A 113 -20.84 -1.49 -3.39
CA GLY A 113 -22.15 -0.98 -3.78
C GLY A 113 -22.18 -0.21 -5.10
N GLU A 114 -21.11 0.53 -5.41
CA GLU A 114 -21.09 1.43 -6.57
C GLU A 114 -20.31 0.86 -7.75
N ASN A 115 -19.25 0.07 -7.51
CA ASN A 115 -18.28 -0.31 -8.53
C ASN A 115 -18.12 -1.83 -8.71
N ASN A 116 -18.79 -2.66 -7.92
CA ASN A 116 -18.58 -4.11 -7.89
C ASN A 116 -17.10 -4.49 -7.63
N VAL A 117 -16.41 -3.73 -6.78
CA VAL A 117 -15.04 -3.99 -6.34
C VAL A 117 -15.04 -4.39 -4.87
N THR A 118 -14.41 -5.51 -4.56
CA THR A 118 -14.31 -6.06 -3.21
C THR A 118 -12.96 -5.73 -2.60
N TRP A 119 -12.97 -5.14 -1.41
CA TRP A 119 -11.78 -4.96 -0.58
C TRP A 119 -11.56 -6.22 0.26
N LEU A 120 -10.39 -6.81 0.14
CA LEU A 120 -9.91 -7.89 1.01
C LEU A 120 -9.36 -7.31 2.32
N ASP A 121 -8.86 -8.15 3.23
CA ASP A 121 -8.32 -7.69 4.51
C ASP A 121 -7.12 -6.76 4.30
N SER A 122 -7.07 -5.66 5.07
CA SER A 122 -5.97 -4.71 5.02
C SER A 122 -4.75 -5.17 5.83
N ALA A 123 -3.57 -4.74 5.42
CA ALA A 123 -2.36 -4.84 6.21
C ALA A 123 -2.39 -3.82 7.37
N PRO A 124 -2.03 -4.20 8.61
CA PRO A 124 -2.05 -3.29 9.75
C PRO A 124 -0.83 -2.33 9.73
N ALA A 125 -0.73 -1.55 8.67
CA ALA A 125 0.39 -0.64 8.42
C ALA A 125 -0.11 0.66 7.77
N ASN A 126 -0.14 1.72 8.54
CA ASN A 126 -0.67 3.01 8.11
C ASN A 126 0.38 3.81 7.33
N ASN A 127 0.25 3.88 6.02
CA ASN A 127 1.10 4.66 5.11
C ASN A 127 0.62 6.12 4.98
N THR A 128 0.33 6.76 6.11
CA THR A 128 -0.07 8.17 6.15
C THR A 128 1.14 9.10 6.30
N TRP A 129 0.95 10.39 6.07
CA TRP A 129 1.93 11.41 6.44
C TRP A 129 2.13 11.45 7.95
N ALA A 130 3.40 11.46 8.36
CA ALA A 130 3.80 11.50 9.75
C ALA A 130 5.05 12.35 9.96
N ILE A 131 5.36 12.64 11.23
CA ILE A 131 6.64 13.18 11.66
C ILE A 131 7.45 12.03 12.24
N ALA A 132 8.69 11.86 11.80
CA ALA A 132 9.67 10.99 12.43
C ALA A 132 10.80 11.83 13.02
N VAL A 133 11.32 11.40 14.16
CA VAL A 133 12.49 12.04 14.79
C VAL A 133 13.68 11.07 14.80
N THR A 134 14.89 11.58 15.05
CA THR A 134 16.06 10.70 15.21
C THR A 134 15.91 9.79 16.43
N GLY A 135 16.39 8.53 16.31
CA GLY A 135 16.29 7.56 17.40
C GLY A 135 16.85 8.06 18.74
N PRO A 136 18.07 8.66 18.80
CA PRO A 136 18.60 9.26 20.02
C PRO A 136 17.68 10.32 20.63
N LEU A 137 17.06 11.18 19.81
CA LEU A 137 16.12 12.20 20.27
C LEU A 137 14.85 11.58 20.87
N ALA A 138 14.30 10.54 20.21
CA ALA A 138 13.14 9.81 20.69
C ALA A 138 13.43 9.14 22.05
N GLU A 139 14.58 8.46 22.17
CA GLU A 139 14.98 7.74 23.38
C GLU A 139 15.24 8.70 24.54
N GLU A 140 16.00 9.79 24.33
CA GLU A 140 16.35 10.77 25.35
C GLU A 140 15.12 11.47 25.95
N ASN A 141 14.11 11.72 25.14
CA ASN A 141 12.90 12.46 25.52
C ASN A 141 11.64 11.58 25.66
N ASN A 142 11.78 10.25 25.52
CA ASN A 142 10.68 9.28 25.57
C ASN A 142 9.55 9.61 24.59
N LEU A 143 9.89 10.01 23.35
CA LEU A 143 8.94 10.37 22.32
C LEU A 143 8.49 9.10 21.55
N THR A 144 7.21 8.81 21.55
CA THR A 144 6.59 7.71 20.83
C THR A 144 5.35 8.14 20.07
N THR A 145 4.63 9.15 20.59
CA THR A 145 3.38 9.65 20.00
C THR A 145 3.50 11.11 19.59
N MET A 146 2.58 11.57 18.78
CA MET A 146 2.46 13.01 18.47
C MET A 146 2.05 13.82 19.70
N SER A 147 1.36 13.23 20.68
CA SER A 147 1.10 13.87 21.98
C SER A 147 2.40 14.10 22.77
N ASP A 148 3.31 13.13 22.80
CA ASP A 148 4.63 13.28 23.45
C ASP A 148 5.46 14.35 22.74
N PHE A 149 5.51 14.27 21.40
CA PHE A 149 6.24 15.22 20.56
C PHE A 149 5.73 16.65 20.75
N GLY A 150 4.40 16.84 20.70
CA GLY A 150 3.79 18.16 20.88
C GLY A 150 4.07 18.76 22.25
N ALA A 151 3.95 17.98 23.32
CA ALA A 151 4.28 18.42 24.66
C ALA A 151 5.75 18.81 24.80
N TRP A 152 6.66 17.98 24.28
CA TRP A 152 8.09 18.28 24.28
C TRP A 152 8.45 19.56 23.54
N VAL A 153 7.86 19.78 22.33
CA VAL A 153 8.09 21.01 21.57
C VAL A 153 7.54 22.24 22.30
N ALA A 154 6.34 22.14 22.90
CA ALA A 154 5.72 23.23 23.66
C ALA A 154 6.52 23.64 24.92
N GLU A 155 7.25 22.69 25.51
CA GLU A 155 8.16 22.92 26.64
C GLU A 155 9.53 23.48 26.23
N GLY A 156 9.74 23.75 24.95
CA GLY A 156 10.98 24.34 24.40
C GLY A 156 11.97 23.32 23.84
N GLY A 157 11.50 22.14 23.50
CA GLY A 157 12.31 21.12 22.82
C GLY A 157 12.89 21.63 21.49
N GLU A 158 14.18 21.41 21.30
CA GLU A 158 14.89 21.87 20.10
C GLU A 158 14.60 20.96 18.91
N VAL A 159 13.54 21.26 18.16
CA VAL A 159 13.16 20.56 16.93
C VAL A 159 13.50 21.37 15.69
N LYS A 160 13.97 20.69 14.64
CA LYS A 160 14.09 21.22 13.29
C LYS A 160 13.61 20.19 12.28
N LEU A 161 12.45 20.47 11.68
CA LEU A 161 11.72 19.58 10.78
C LEU A 161 12.10 19.82 9.32
N ALA A 162 12.54 18.80 8.60
CA ALA A 162 12.61 18.81 7.14
C ALA A 162 11.28 18.29 6.56
N ALA A 163 10.65 19.08 5.70
CA ALA A 163 9.35 18.73 5.13
C ALA A 163 9.14 19.35 3.74
N SER A 164 8.10 18.89 3.03
CA SER A 164 7.66 19.51 1.77
C SER A 164 6.84 20.77 2.02
N THR A 165 6.73 21.60 1.00
CA THR A 165 5.82 22.76 1.04
C THR A 165 4.39 22.35 1.35
N GLU A 166 3.91 21.27 0.71
CA GLU A 166 2.55 20.76 0.89
C GLU A 166 2.29 20.31 2.34
N PHE A 167 3.20 19.55 2.93
CA PHE A 167 3.10 19.11 4.31
C PHE A 167 2.98 20.29 5.28
N VAL A 168 3.78 21.33 5.08
CA VAL A 168 3.82 22.51 5.97
C VAL A 168 2.62 23.43 5.77
N SER A 169 2.13 23.58 4.52
CA SER A 169 1.12 24.59 4.19
C SER A 169 -0.31 24.07 4.10
N SER A 170 -0.50 22.76 3.95
CA SER A 170 -1.86 22.17 3.90
C SER A 170 -2.55 22.28 5.25
N PRO A 171 -3.73 22.93 5.34
CA PRO A 171 -4.44 23.09 6.60
C PRO A 171 -4.78 21.77 7.31
N ALA A 172 -4.92 20.68 6.55
CA ALA A 172 -5.25 19.35 7.06
C ALA A 172 -4.04 18.55 7.56
N VAL A 173 -2.81 19.07 7.44
CA VAL A 173 -1.58 18.34 7.77
C VAL A 173 -0.86 18.99 8.94
N LEU A 174 0.31 19.61 8.75
CA LEU A 174 1.07 20.20 9.86
C LEU A 174 0.26 21.23 10.68
N PRO A 175 -0.51 22.15 10.09
CA PRO A 175 -1.37 23.04 10.87
C PRO A 175 -2.38 22.32 11.76
N ALA A 176 -3.06 21.28 11.25
CA ALA A 176 -3.98 20.46 12.05
C ALA A 176 -3.26 19.67 13.15
N MET A 177 -2.06 19.14 12.87
CA MET A 177 -1.24 18.48 13.89
C MET A 177 -0.84 19.48 14.99
N GLN A 178 -0.41 20.69 14.64
CA GLN A 178 -0.05 21.73 15.60
C GLN A 178 -1.21 22.13 16.50
N GLU A 179 -2.40 22.35 15.91
CA GLU A 179 -3.61 22.68 16.66
C GLU A 179 -4.02 21.55 17.62
N THR A 180 -4.04 20.31 17.13
CA THR A 180 -4.51 19.14 17.89
C THR A 180 -3.56 18.75 19.01
N TYR A 181 -2.24 18.81 18.78
CA TYR A 181 -1.21 18.40 19.72
C TYR A 181 -0.62 19.54 20.54
N GLY A 182 -1.05 20.80 20.31
CA GLY A 182 -0.71 21.95 21.14
C GLY A 182 0.73 22.43 21.00
N PHE A 183 1.30 22.34 19.81
CA PHE A 183 2.64 22.88 19.55
C PHE A 183 2.62 23.83 18.34
N GLU A 184 3.68 24.59 18.15
CA GLU A 184 3.87 25.47 17.01
C GLU A 184 5.35 25.44 16.60
N LEU A 185 5.61 25.31 15.30
CA LEU A 185 6.94 25.43 14.71
C LEU A 185 7.10 26.80 14.06
N THR A 186 8.19 27.48 14.40
CA THR A 186 8.58 28.71 13.74
C THR A 186 9.18 28.43 12.35
N GLN A 187 9.30 29.46 11.53
CA GLN A 187 9.95 29.35 10.22
C GLN A 187 11.40 28.85 10.32
N ASP A 188 12.13 29.20 11.37
CA ASP A 188 13.52 28.77 11.59
C ASP A 188 13.63 27.29 12.01
N GLN A 189 12.53 26.72 12.50
CA GLN A 189 12.42 25.32 12.87
C GLN A 189 11.95 24.42 11.71
N THR A 190 11.72 24.99 10.53
CA THR A 190 11.32 24.24 9.34
C THR A 190 12.34 24.41 8.21
N VAL A 191 12.70 23.29 7.58
CA VAL A 191 13.53 23.26 6.37
C VAL A 191 12.69 22.72 5.22
N ILE A 192 12.28 23.59 4.31
CA ILE A 192 11.46 23.21 3.18
C ILE A 192 12.33 22.59 2.09
N LEU A 193 12.05 21.35 1.74
CA LEU A 193 12.65 20.63 0.62
C LEU A 193 11.65 20.54 -0.52
N SER A 194 12.09 20.90 -1.71
CA SER A 194 11.23 20.89 -2.90
C SER A 194 10.93 19.46 -3.34
N GLY A 195 9.69 19.20 -3.76
CA GLY A 195 9.31 17.97 -4.45
C GLY A 195 8.61 16.89 -3.62
N GLY A 196 8.46 17.05 -2.30
CA GLY A 196 7.69 16.07 -1.49
C GLY A 196 8.33 14.68 -1.35
N ASP A 197 9.59 14.53 -1.78
CA ASP A 197 10.34 13.28 -1.68
C ASP A 197 10.81 13.05 -0.24
N THR A 198 10.22 12.05 0.41
CA THR A 198 10.54 11.67 1.79
C THR A 198 11.95 11.09 1.95
N ALA A 199 12.55 10.55 0.91
CA ALA A 199 13.95 10.14 0.97
C ALA A 199 14.88 11.31 1.28
N ALA A 200 14.59 12.51 0.76
CA ALA A 200 15.36 13.71 1.04
C ALA A 200 15.16 14.20 2.48
N THR A 201 13.95 14.21 3.01
CA THR A 201 13.66 14.63 4.39
C THR A 201 14.26 13.65 5.41
N ILE A 202 14.12 12.34 5.16
CA ILE A 202 14.73 11.28 5.96
C ILE A 202 16.26 11.43 6.01
N GLN A 203 16.91 11.61 4.87
CA GLN A 203 18.36 11.80 4.81
C GLN A 203 18.82 13.09 5.49
N ALA A 204 18.02 14.16 5.43
CA ALA A 204 18.33 15.41 6.13
C ALA A 204 18.34 15.22 7.65
N ALA A 205 17.34 14.51 8.20
CA ALA A 205 17.25 14.20 9.63
C ALA A 205 18.34 13.20 10.06
N ALA A 206 18.51 12.11 9.32
CA ALA A 206 19.50 11.07 9.65
C ALA A 206 20.94 11.60 9.69
N ARG A 207 21.27 12.60 8.86
CA ARG A 207 22.60 13.23 8.81
C ARG A 207 22.73 14.50 9.64
N GLY A 208 21.66 14.98 10.27
CA GLY A 208 21.64 16.25 10.98
C GLY A 208 21.94 17.46 10.09
N THR A 209 21.60 17.38 8.79
CA THR A 209 21.90 18.44 7.81
C THR A 209 21.22 19.74 8.22
N SER A 210 22.01 20.82 8.38
CA SER A 210 21.51 22.12 8.85
C SER A 210 20.82 22.08 10.22
N GLY A 211 21.16 21.10 11.07
CA GLY A 211 20.56 20.89 12.39
C GLY A 211 19.19 20.19 12.37
N VAL A 212 18.76 19.64 11.24
CA VAL A 212 17.51 18.87 11.12
C VAL A 212 17.60 17.61 11.98
N ASN A 213 16.59 17.37 12.81
CA ASN A 213 16.46 16.21 13.69
C ASN A 213 15.07 15.57 13.64
N ALA A 214 14.17 16.13 12.82
CA ALA A 214 12.86 15.60 12.50
C ALA A 214 12.59 15.64 10.99
N ALA A 215 11.80 14.71 10.49
CA ALA A 215 11.48 14.59 9.08
C ALA A 215 9.99 14.34 8.85
N MET A 216 9.42 14.94 7.81
CA MET A 216 8.20 14.47 7.19
C MET A 216 8.49 13.11 6.55
N VAL A 217 7.65 12.12 6.81
CA VAL A 217 7.75 10.76 6.28
C VAL A 217 6.37 10.23 5.90
N TYR A 218 6.33 9.17 5.13
CA TYR A 218 5.20 8.23 5.16
C TYR A 218 5.48 7.13 6.19
N GLY A 219 4.42 6.63 6.85
CA GLY A 219 4.57 5.67 7.93
C GLY A 219 5.38 4.42 7.55
N THR A 220 5.19 3.91 6.34
CA THR A 220 5.84 2.69 5.83
C THR A 220 7.14 2.94 5.05
N ASP A 221 7.67 4.18 5.04
CA ASP A 221 8.91 4.51 4.34
C ASP A 221 10.09 3.64 4.78
N GLY A 222 10.71 2.98 3.83
CA GLY A 222 11.85 2.11 4.07
C GLY A 222 13.09 2.83 4.61
N GLY A 223 13.25 4.10 4.27
CA GLY A 223 14.31 4.95 4.79
C GLY A 223 14.23 5.16 6.30
N VAL A 224 13.05 5.13 6.91
CA VAL A 224 12.84 5.30 8.36
C VAL A 224 13.57 4.23 9.14
N GLY A 225 13.24 2.96 8.88
CA GLY A 225 13.88 1.82 9.55
C GLY A 225 15.39 1.74 9.28
N ALA A 226 15.80 1.99 8.02
CA ALA A 226 17.21 1.93 7.61
C ALA A 226 18.10 3.01 8.24
N THR A 227 17.52 4.15 8.64
CA THR A 227 18.26 5.28 9.24
C THR A 227 18.09 5.40 10.75
N GLY A 228 17.27 4.54 11.37
CA GLY A 228 16.99 4.57 12.79
C GLY A 228 16.14 5.77 13.23
N LEU A 229 15.34 6.33 12.33
CA LEU A 229 14.31 7.30 12.68
C LEU A 229 13.14 6.58 13.38
N VAL A 230 12.42 7.29 14.24
CA VAL A 230 11.24 6.81 14.95
C VAL A 230 10.03 7.64 14.50
N VAL A 231 9.02 7.00 13.95
CA VAL A 231 7.76 7.66 13.56
C VAL A 231 6.95 7.96 14.83
N MET A 232 6.46 9.17 14.94
CA MET A 232 5.52 9.56 15.99
C MET A 232 4.12 9.06 15.63
N GLU A 233 3.52 8.24 16.49
CA GLU A 233 2.16 7.76 16.33
C GLU A 233 1.15 8.92 16.42
N ASP A 234 0.24 9.02 15.46
CA ASP A 234 -0.87 10.00 15.46
C ASP A 234 -2.00 9.51 16.41
N ASP A 235 -1.74 9.56 17.72
CA ASP A 235 -2.59 9.00 18.79
C ASP A 235 -3.96 9.70 18.96
N LYS A 236 -4.17 10.84 18.30
CA LYS A 236 -5.49 11.53 18.27
C LYS A 236 -6.16 11.47 16.89
N GLY A 237 -5.57 10.80 15.90
CA GLY A 237 -6.16 10.58 14.59
C GLY A 237 -6.39 11.88 13.81
N VAL A 238 -5.37 12.71 13.65
CA VAL A 238 -5.43 13.93 12.82
C VAL A 238 -5.47 13.55 11.35
N GLN A 239 -4.62 12.60 10.94
CA GLN A 239 -4.51 12.17 9.56
C GLN A 239 -5.45 10.99 9.25
N PRO A 240 -5.97 10.90 8.01
CA PRO A 240 -6.64 9.69 7.56
C PRO A 240 -5.70 8.48 7.61
N VAL A 241 -6.28 7.30 7.81
CA VAL A 241 -5.54 6.02 7.80
C VAL A 241 -5.42 5.50 6.37
N TYR A 242 -4.22 5.15 5.96
CA TYR A 242 -3.91 4.57 4.66
C TYR A 242 -3.34 3.16 4.81
N GLU A 243 -4.17 2.20 5.18
CA GLU A 243 -3.80 0.79 5.20
C GLU A 243 -3.94 0.16 3.82
N PRO A 244 -2.88 -0.51 3.28
CA PRO A 244 -2.98 -1.18 2.00
C PRO A 244 -3.80 -2.46 2.09
N ALA A 245 -4.69 -2.66 1.11
CA ALA A 245 -5.49 -3.86 0.97
C ALA A 245 -5.58 -4.27 -0.51
N PRO A 246 -5.60 -5.57 -0.86
CA PRO A 246 -5.94 -5.99 -2.20
C PRO A 246 -7.38 -5.62 -2.50
N ILE A 247 -7.63 -4.97 -3.63
CA ILE A 247 -8.97 -4.77 -4.15
C ILE A 247 -9.15 -5.57 -5.43
N VAL A 248 -10.28 -6.26 -5.56
CA VAL A 248 -10.55 -7.25 -6.59
C VAL A 248 -11.90 -6.98 -7.21
N ARG A 249 -12.04 -7.11 -8.53
CA ARG A 249 -13.33 -7.10 -9.19
C ARG A 249 -14.20 -8.25 -8.63
N ALA A 250 -15.45 -7.96 -8.28
CA ALA A 250 -16.30 -8.93 -7.60
C ALA A 250 -16.50 -10.21 -8.41
N GLU A 251 -16.68 -10.11 -9.73
CA GLU A 251 -16.84 -11.26 -10.63
C GLU A 251 -15.60 -12.17 -10.67
N VAL A 252 -14.37 -11.58 -10.57
CA VAL A 252 -13.12 -12.34 -10.53
C VAL A 252 -13.02 -13.09 -9.20
N LEU A 253 -13.43 -12.46 -8.09
CA LEU A 253 -13.45 -13.11 -6.79
C LEU A 253 -14.54 -14.21 -6.71
N GLU A 254 -15.66 -14.07 -7.43
CA GLU A 254 -16.65 -15.12 -7.55
C GLU A 254 -16.13 -16.33 -8.36
N GLU A 255 -15.36 -16.09 -9.43
CA GLU A 255 -14.73 -17.13 -10.24
C GLU A 255 -13.57 -17.80 -9.50
N TYR A 256 -12.78 -17.03 -8.72
CA TYR A 256 -11.59 -17.49 -7.99
C TYR A 256 -11.65 -17.13 -6.49
N PRO A 257 -12.57 -17.75 -5.71
CA PRO A 257 -12.73 -17.40 -4.29
C PRO A 257 -11.47 -17.65 -3.44
N GLN A 258 -10.57 -18.52 -3.88
CA GLN A 258 -9.27 -18.77 -3.24
C GLN A 258 -8.36 -17.56 -3.21
N ILE A 259 -8.59 -16.53 -3.99
CA ILE A 259 -7.83 -15.25 -3.92
C ILE A 259 -7.86 -14.69 -2.50
N ALA A 260 -9.04 -14.64 -1.87
CA ALA A 260 -9.17 -14.16 -0.50
C ALA A 260 -8.48 -15.09 0.53
N GLU A 261 -8.60 -16.41 0.35
CA GLU A 261 -7.96 -17.40 1.22
C GLU A 261 -6.44 -17.29 1.21
N VAL A 262 -5.85 -16.99 0.04
CA VAL A 262 -4.40 -16.82 -0.14
C VAL A 262 -3.93 -15.46 0.38
N LEU A 263 -4.61 -14.36 0.02
CA LEU A 263 -4.09 -13.01 0.25
C LEU A 263 -4.37 -12.45 1.65
N ASN A 264 -5.50 -12.78 2.28
CA ASN A 264 -5.84 -12.24 3.60
C ASN A 264 -4.77 -12.55 4.67
N PRO A 265 -4.29 -13.81 4.84
CA PRO A 265 -3.26 -14.09 5.84
C PRO A 265 -1.92 -13.41 5.51
N ILE A 266 -1.59 -13.22 4.24
CA ILE A 266 -0.36 -12.53 3.81
C ILE A 266 -0.42 -11.05 4.20
N PHE A 267 -1.53 -10.37 3.88
CA PHE A 267 -1.69 -8.95 4.20
C PHE A 267 -1.80 -8.71 5.70
N ALA A 268 -2.46 -9.60 6.45
CA ALA A 268 -2.47 -9.54 7.92
C ALA A 268 -1.07 -9.61 8.56
N GLY A 269 -0.09 -10.21 7.89
CA GLY A 269 1.31 -10.29 8.34
C GLY A 269 2.19 -9.09 7.93
N LEU A 270 1.68 -8.18 7.10
CA LEU A 270 2.40 -6.98 6.63
C LEU A 270 2.21 -5.81 7.60
N ASP A 271 2.75 -5.90 8.81
CA ASP A 271 2.73 -4.80 9.76
C ASP A 271 3.69 -3.66 9.38
N MET A 272 3.61 -2.56 10.12
CA MET A 272 4.42 -1.35 9.90
C MET A 272 5.92 -1.67 9.80
N ALA A 273 6.45 -2.43 10.75
CA ALA A 273 7.87 -2.75 10.80
C ALA A 273 8.29 -3.65 9.62
N THR A 274 7.43 -4.57 9.24
CA THR A 274 7.63 -5.44 8.07
C THR A 274 7.67 -4.63 6.79
N LEU A 275 6.69 -3.74 6.55
CA LEU A 275 6.69 -2.90 5.34
C LEU A 275 7.87 -1.94 5.30
N GLN A 276 8.25 -1.30 6.42
CA GLN A 276 9.46 -0.49 6.49
C GLN A 276 10.71 -1.29 6.13
N LYS A 277 10.85 -2.52 6.66
CA LYS A 277 11.98 -3.42 6.33
C LYS A 277 12.01 -3.76 4.85
N LEU A 278 10.88 -4.17 4.27
CA LEU A 278 10.80 -4.58 2.87
C LEU A 278 11.01 -3.40 1.91
N ASN A 279 10.36 -2.26 2.16
CA ASN A 279 10.56 -1.04 1.40
C ASN A 279 12.02 -0.54 1.51
N GLY A 280 12.64 -0.69 2.67
CA GLY A 280 14.05 -0.34 2.90
C GLY A 280 15.03 -1.15 2.04
N ARG A 281 14.77 -2.45 1.85
CA ARG A 281 15.55 -3.30 0.96
C ARG A 281 15.52 -2.79 -0.48
N ILE A 282 14.37 -2.26 -0.92
CA ILE A 282 14.21 -1.72 -2.28
C ILE A 282 14.80 -0.31 -2.37
N GLN A 283 14.33 0.63 -1.52
CA GLN A 283 14.66 2.06 -1.61
C GLN A 283 16.11 2.37 -1.27
N VAL A 284 16.64 1.68 -0.25
CA VAL A 284 18.00 1.91 0.27
C VAL A 284 18.96 0.83 -0.21
N GLY A 285 18.52 -0.43 -0.19
CA GLY A 285 19.31 -1.58 -0.63
C GLY A 285 19.42 -1.74 -2.15
N GLY A 286 18.49 -1.14 -2.91
CA GLY A 286 18.46 -1.24 -4.38
C GLY A 286 18.07 -2.64 -4.88
N GLU A 287 17.45 -3.47 -4.02
CA GLU A 287 16.98 -4.79 -4.41
C GLU A 287 15.74 -4.68 -5.32
N PRO A 288 15.59 -5.56 -6.32
CA PRO A 288 14.36 -5.60 -7.12
C PRO A 288 13.13 -5.95 -6.26
N ALA A 289 12.01 -5.25 -6.46
CA ALA A 289 10.77 -5.45 -5.71
C ALA A 289 10.28 -6.92 -5.75
N GLU A 290 10.39 -7.59 -6.91
CA GLU A 290 10.04 -9.02 -7.04
C GLU A 290 10.92 -9.90 -6.16
N ALA A 291 12.23 -9.64 -6.09
CA ALA A 291 13.13 -10.43 -5.25
C ALA A 291 12.82 -10.27 -3.76
N VAL A 292 12.48 -9.04 -3.34
CA VAL A 292 12.08 -8.74 -1.96
C VAL A 292 10.76 -9.41 -1.61
N ALA A 293 9.76 -9.32 -2.51
CA ALA A 293 8.47 -9.99 -2.34
C ALA A 293 8.61 -11.51 -2.22
N ARG A 294 9.39 -12.12 -3.11
CA ARG A 294 9.67 -13.56 -3.10
C ARG A 294 10.34 -13.99 -1.79
N ALA A 295 11.36 -13.25 -1.34
CA ALA A 295 12.03 -13.56 -0.09
C ALA A 295 11.07 -13.47 1.12
N TYR A 296 10.21 -12.45 1.17
CA TYR A 296 9.19 -12.33 2.21
C TYR A 296 8.23 -13.53 2.21
N LEU A 297 7.70 -13.90 1.05
CA LEU A 297 6.76 -15.02 0.93
C LEU A 297 7.42 -16.36 1.27
N THR A 298 8.72 -16.55 0.96
CA THR A 298 9.49 -17.73 1.38
C THR A 298 9.74 -17.71 2.90
N GLU A 299 10.14 -16.57 3.48
CA GLU A 299 10.35 -16.41 4.94
C GLU A 299 9.06 -16.72 5.73
N THR A 300 7.89 -16.39 5.18
CA THR A 300 6.59 -16.63 5.81
C THR A 300 5.97 -18.00 5.48
N GLY A 301 6.64 -18.81 4.66
CA GLY A 301 6.21 -20.16 4.30
C GLY A 301 5.04 -20.21 3.31
N VAL A 302 4.83 -19.14 2.55
CA VAL A 302 3.84 -19.08 1.45
C VAL A 302 4.43 -19.72 0.20
N LEU A 303 5.70 -19.44 -0.09
CA LEU A 303 6.45 -20.07 -1.19
C LEU A 303 7.42 -21.12 -0.63
N ASP A 304 7.67 -22.20 -1.43
CA ASP A 304 8.66 -23.22 -1.14
C ASP A 304 10.13 -22.72 -1.34
#